data_79c792f5f92c65bea158e6dc50cdf0c0
#
_entry.id   79c792f5f92c65bea158e6dc50cdf0c0
#
_cell.length_a   1.000
_cell.length_b   1.000
_cell.length_c   1.000
_cell.angle_alpha   90.00
_cell.angle_beta   90.00
_cell.angle_gamma   90.00
#
_symmetry.space_group_name_H-M   'P 1'
#
loop_
_entity.id
_entity.type
_entity.pdbx_description
1 polymer ?
#
loop_
_entity_poly.entity_id
_entity_poly.type
_entity_poly.pdbx_seq_one_letter_code
_entity_poly.pdbx_strand_id
1 'polypeptide(L)'
;DPLPTEMLENIKNSLNNTLQKYKGKEVLFYISFDKEKLQKGEIHWNSGYSSFKKINDKSHKKTYKACLKYGKKKKINDDCYLFAINDKIVWDLSKPYKEKKRKNHILFKSKKRTTVLK
;
A
#
# COMPACT_ATOMS: atom_id res chain seq x y z
N ASP A 1 -5.48 14.98 2.54
CA ASP A 1 -4.45 15.96 2.80
C ASP A 1 -3.27 15.79 1.88
N PRO A 2 -2.80 16.87 1.29
CA PRO A 2 -1.60 16.77 0.47
C PRO A 2 -0.38 16.50 1.36
N LEU A 3 0.51 15.68 0.85
CA LEU A 3 1.80 15.45 1.50
C LEU A 3 2.69 16.67 1.29
N PRO A 4 3.62 16.96 2.21
CA PRO A 4 4.59 18.03 1.98
C PRO A 4 5.33 17.83 0.67
N THR A 5 5.63 18.92 -0.01
CA THR A 5 6.28 18.89 -1.33
C THR A 5 7.57 18.10 -1.31
N GLU A 6 8.42 18.33 -0.30
CA GLU A 6 9.69 17.63 -0.19
C GLU A 6 9.50 16.12 -0.05
N MET A 7 8.54 15.71 0.79
CA MET A 7 8.24 14.30 0.98
C MET A 7 7.71 13.67 -0.31
N LEU A 8 6.80 14.38 -0.98
CA LEU A 8 6.22 13.90 -2.22
C LEU A 8 7.29 13.71 -3.30
N GLU A 9 8.24 14.64 -3.39
CA GLU A 9 9.34 14.51 -4.34
C GLU A 9 10.23 13.31 -4.02
N ASN A 10 10.50 13.09 -2.74
CA ASN A 10 11.28 11.93 -2.32
C ASN A 10 10.59 10.63 -2.68
N ILE A 11 9.27 10.57 -2.49
CA ILE A 11 8.48 9.39 -2.84
C ILE A 11 8.51 9.17 -4.36
N LYS A 12 8.34 10.23 -5.14
CA LYS A 12 8.35 10.14 -6.61
C LYS A 12 9.73 9.69 -7.12
N ASN A 13 10.81 10.17 -6.53
CA ASN A 13 12.15 9.75 -6.91
C ASN A 13 12.33 8.26 -6.63
N SER A 14 11.87 7.80 -5.48
CA SER A 14 11.94 6.38 -5.13
C SER A 14 11.11 5.53 -6.09
N LEU A 15 9.93 6.01 -6.45
CA LEU A 15 9.09 5.32 -7.45
C LEU A 15 9.82 5.20 -8.78
N ASN A 16 10.39 6.30 -9.27
CA ASN A 16 11.10 6.28 -10.55
C ASN A 16 12.26 5.29 -10.53
N ASN A 17 13.03 5.24 -9.45
CA ASN A 17 14.11 4.27 -9.32
C ASN A 17 13.59 2.84 -9.34
N THR A 18 12.47 2.61 -8.68
CA THR A 18 11.84 1.28 -8.64
C THR A 18 11.35 0.87 -10.03
N LEU A 19 10.73 1.79 -10.75
CA LEU A 19 10.24 1.51 -12.11
C LEU A 19 11.40 1.15 -13.06
N GLN A 20 12.52 1.85 -12.94
CA GLN A 20 13.68 1.54 -13.76
C GLN A 20 14.28 0.18 -13.42
N LYS A 21 14.30 -0.16 -12.12
CA LYS A 21 14.82 -1.44 -11.67
C LYS A 21 14.00 -2.60 -12.21
N TYR A 22 12.69 -2.43 -12.31
CA TYR A 22 11.77 -3.49 -12.74
C TYR A 22 11.19 -3.23 -14.13
N LYS A 23 12.00 -2.71 -15.03
CA LYS A 23 11.60 -2.43 -16.39
C LYS A 23 10.99 -3.68 -17.04
N GLY A 24 9.86 -3.52 -17.71
CA GLY A 24 9.18 -4.62 -18.38
C GLY A 24 8.24 -5.41 -17.49
N LYS A 25 8.13 -5.06 -16.22
CA LYS A 25 7.19 -5.69 -15.29
C LYS A 25 6.23 -4.67 -14.76
N GLU A 26 5.10 -5.15 -14.24
CA GLU A 26 4.15 -4.28 -13.57
C GLU A 26 4.57 -4.09 -12.12
N VAL A 27 4.41 -2.87 -11.60
CA VAL A 27 4.88 -2.51 -10.27
C VAL A 27 3.73 -1.92 -9.47
N LEU A 28 3.61 -2.38 -8.22
CA LEU A 28 2.76 -1.76 -7.22
C LEU A 28 3.67 -1.06 -6.21
N PHE A 29 3.31 0.17 -5.85
CA PHE A 29 4.10 0.98 -4.93
C PHE A 29 3.19 1.52 -3.84
N TYR A 30 3.40 1.04 -2.62
CA TYR A 30 2.66 1.46 -1.43
C TYR A 30 3.56 2.30 -0.56
N ILE A 31 2.97 3.20 0.21
CA ILE A 31 3.71 4.02 1.16
C ILE A 31 3.05 3.96 2.53
N SER A 32 3.86 4.21 3.54
CA SER A 32 3.38 4.49 4.88
C SER A 32 4.21 5.62 5.46
N PHE A 33 3.67 6.33 6.41
CA PHE A 33 4.40 7.43 7.04
C PHE A 33 3.87 7.64 8.45
N ASP A 34 4.75 8.20 9.29
CA ASP A 34 4.42 8.48 10.68
C ASP A 34 3.63 9.79 10.72
N LYS A 35 2.31 9.67 10.91
CA LYS A 35 1.41 10.83 10.90
C LYS A 35 1.71 11.80 12.04
N GLU A 36 2.05 11.25 13.20
CA GLU A 36 2.33 12.07 14.37
C GLU A 36 3.57 12.92 14.16
N LYS A 37 4.63 12.32 13.62
CA LYS A 37 5.85 13.05 13.29
C LYS A 37 5.59 14.10 12.22
N LEU A 38 4.79 13.73 11.23
CA LEU A 38 4.48 14.65 10.14
C LEU A 38 3.78 15.89 10.65
N GLN A 39 2.88 15.74 11.62
CA GLN A 39 2.21 16.88 12.24
C GLN A 39 3.19 17.80 12.95
N LYS A 40 4.33 17.27 13.37
CA LYS A 40 5.38 18.05 14.02
C LYS A 40 6.41 18.58 13.02
N GLY A 41 6.16 18.39 11.72
CA GLY A 41 7.07 18.85 10.69
C GLY A 41 8.20 17.89 10.38
N GLU A 42 8.16 16.67 10.91
CA GLU A 42 9.19 15.67 10.66
C GLU A 42 8.74 14.71 9.59
N ILE A 43 9.59 14.48 8.59
CA ILE A 43 9.30 13.55 7.51
C ILE A 43 9.91 12.20 7.86
N HIS A 44 9.03 11.20 7.99
CA HIS A 44 9.45 9.83 8.27
C HIS A 44 8.50 8.90 7.53
N TRP A 45 8.99 8.32 6.43
CA TRP A 45 8.15 7.52 5.56
C TRP A 45 8.84 6.26 5.10
N ASN A 46 8.07 5.36 4.51
CA ASN A 46 8.53 4.05 4.06
C ASN A 46 7.79 3.69 2.79
N SER A 47 8.43 2.89 1.96
CA SER A 47 7.78 2.31 0.79
C SER A 47 7.79 0.81 0.88
N GLY A 48 6.74 0.21 0.30
CA GLY A 48 6.69 -1.22 0.04
C GLY A 48 6.28 -1.40 -1.39
N TYR A 49 7.07 -2.14 -2.14
CA TYR A 49 6.80 -2.31 -3.57
C TYR A 49 7.12 -3.73 -4.01
N SER A 50 6.49 -4.12 -5.11
CA SER A 50 6.71 -5.44 -5.70
C SER A 50 6.48 -5.36 -7.19
N SER A 51 7.13 -6.27 -7.91
CA SER A 51 6.96 -6.37 -9.36
C SER A 51 6.25 -7.67 -9.69
N PHE A 52 5.45 -7.63 -10.76
CA PHE A 52 4.63 -8.76 -11.17
C PHE A 52 4.55 -8.82 -12.68
N LYS A 53 4.25 -10.01 -13.22
CA LYS A 53 3.89 -10.11 -14.63
C LYS A 53 2.55 -9.42 -14.87
N LYS A 54 1.62 -9.57 -13.93
CA LYS A 54 0.29 -8.98 -14.02
C LYS A 54 -0.23 -8.69 -12.62
N ILE A 55 -0.74 -7.49 -12.44
CA ILE A 55 -1.28 -7.06 -11.16
C ILE A 55 -2.70 -7.59 -10.98
N ASN A 56 -2.98 -8.12 -9.78
CA ASN A 56 -4.32 -8.59 -9.39
C ASN A 56 -4.49 -8.35 -7.89
N ASP A 57 -5.61 -8.83 -7.33
CA ASP A 57 -5.90 -8.62 -5.92
C ASP A 57 -4.83 -9.22 -5.00
N LYS A 58 -4.28 -10.37 -5.37
CA LYS A 58 -3.21 -11.00 -4.59
C LYS A 58 -1.95 -10.15 -4.61
N SER A 59 -1.68 -9.49 -5.73
CA SER A 59 -0.54 -8.58 -5.86
C SER A 59 -0.65 -7.43 -4.86
N HIS A 60 -1.85 -6.84 -4.77
CA HIS A 60 -2.11 -5.75 -3.83
C HIS A 60 -1.91 -6.20 -2.39
N LYS A 61 -2.47 -7.35 -2.04
CA LYS A 61 -2.35 -7.89 -0.69
C LYS A 61 -0.89 -8.12 -0.31
N LYS A 62 -0.13 -8.73 -1.22
CA LYS A 62 1.29 -9.02 -0.99
C LYS A 62 2.09 -7.74 -0.78
N THR A 63 1.88 -6.73 -1.63
CA THR A 63 2.62 -5.49 -1.55
C THR A 63 2.23 -4.69 -0.32
N TYR A 64 0.95 -4.68 0.02
CA TYR A 64 0.47 -4.04 1.24
C TYR A 64 1.15 -4.63 2.47
N LYS A 65 1.20 -5.96 2.57
CA LYS A 65 1.84 -6.64 3.71
C LYS A 65 3.33 -6.34 3.78
N ALA A 66 3.99 -6.28 2.62
CA ALA A 66 5.41 -5.92 2.57
C ALA A 66 5.61 -4.50 3.10
N CYS A 67 4.74 -3.58 2.70
CA CYS A 67 4.81 -2.21 3.18
C CYS A 67 4.67 -2.14 4.70
N LEU A 68 3.72 -2.86 5.28
CA LEU A 68 3.55 -2.90 6.73
C LEU A 68 4.78 -3.46 7.42
N LYS A 69 5.32 -4.54 6.86
CA LYS A 69 6.49 -5.20 7.44
C LYS A 69 7.71 -4.27 7.47
N TYR A 70 8.00 -3.64 6.35
CA TYR A 70 9.16 -2.74 6.27
C TYR A 70 8.93 -1.46 7.04
N GLY A 71 7.69 -1.01 7.12
CA GLY A 71 7.34 0.14 7.95
C GLY A 71 7.65 -0.10 9.41
N LYS A 72 7.30 -1.29 9.92
CA LYS A 72 7.60 -1.64 11.31
C LYS A 72 9.10 -1.62 11.60
N LYS A 73 9.91 -2.04 10.64
CA LYS A 73 11.37 -1.99 10.81
C LYS A 73 11.87 -0.57 10.97
N LYS A 74 11.17 0.39 10.41
CA LYS A 74 11.47 1.82 10.55
C LYS A 74 10.68 2.48 11.67
N LYS A 75 9.98 1.67 12.47
CA LYS A 75 9.16 2.15 13.59
C LYS A 75 7.99 3.02 13.12
N ILE A 76 7.45 2.69 11.96
CA ILE A 76 6.24 3.29 11.45
C ILE A 76 5.13 2.27 11.62
N ASN A 77 4.14 2.60 12.47
CA ASN A 77 3.04 1.70 12.79
C ASN A 77 1.73 2.14 12.15
N ASP A 78 1.79 3.15 11.30
CA ASP A 78 0.62 3.61 10.56
C ASP A 78 0.32 2.71 9.39
N ASP A 79 -0.89 2.84 8.85
CA ASP A 79 -1.34 2.03 7.75
C ASP A 79 -0.58 2.34 6.46
N CYS A 80 -0.70 1.44 5.50
CA CYS A 80 -0.10 1.61 4.18
C CYS A 80 -1.16 1.99 3.16
N TYR A 81 -0.76 2.80 2.20
CA TYR A 81 -1.65 3.35 1.18
C TYR A 81 -1.05 3.10 -0.20
N LEU A 82 -1.91 2.78 -1.16
CA LEU A 82 -1.47 2.64 -2.53
C LEU A 82 -1.07 4.02 -3.06
N PHE A 83 0.17 4.14 -3.49
CA PHE A 83 0.67 5.40 -4.04
C PHE A 83 0.65 5.40 -5.57
N ALA A 84 1.09 4.30 -6.18
CA ALA A 84 1.17 4.24 -7.64
C ALA A 84 0.99 2.82 -8.15
N ILE A 85 0.40 2.74 -9.34
CA ILE A 85 0.32 1.52 -10.14
C ILE A 85 1.13 1.82 -11.40
N ASN A 86 2.28 1.16 -11.54
CA ASN A 86 3.26 1.49 -12.58
C ASN A 86 3.63 2.97 -12.47
N ASP A 87 3.65 3.72 -13.54
CA ASP A 87 3.99 5.15 -13.51
C ASP A 87 2.80 6.05 -13.17
N LYS A 88 1.63 5.45 -12.93
CA LYS A 88 0.42 6.23 -12.65
C LYS A 88 0.27 6.43 -11.14
N ILE A 89 0.36 7.66 -10.70
CA ILE A 89 0.16 8.00 -9.29
C ILE A 89 -1.33 8.04 -9.01
N VAL A 90 -1.76 7.23 -8.03
CA VAL A 90 -3.17 7.10 -7.64
C VAL A 90 -3.37 7.46 -6.18
N TRP A 91 -2.41 8.16 -5.59
CA TRP A 91 -2.41 8.49 -4.18
C TRP A 91 -3.71 9.12 -3.72
N ASP A 92 -4.28 8.55 -2.66
CA ASP A 92 -5.50 9.05 -2.04
C ASP A 92 -5.52 8.56 -0.59
N LEU A 93 -5.32 9.48 0.34
CA LEU A 93 -5.25 9.16 1.76
C LEU A 93 -6.54 8.51 2.27
N SER A 94 -7.69 8.85 1.66
CA SER A 94 -8.97 8.31 2.11
C SER A 94 -9.20 6.87 1.68
N LYS A 95 -8.33 6.32 0.85
CA LYS A 95 -8.53 4.97 0.28
C LYS A 95 -7.30 4.08 0.50
N PRO A 96 -7.01 3.70 1.76
CA PRO A 96 -5.96 2.70 1.99
C PRO A 96 -6.39 1.37 1.38
N TYR A 97 -5.41 0.50 1.16
CA TYR A 97 -5.75 -0.83 0.67
C TYR A 97 -6.69 -1.52 1.66
N LYS A 98 -7.72 -2.13 1.14
CA LYS A 98 -8.60 -2.98 1.92
C LYS A 98 -8.72 -4.32 1.21
N GLU A 99 -8.49 -5.38 1.96
CA GLU A 99 -8.66 -6.72 1.42
C GLU A 99 -10.12 -6.91 1.04
N LYS A 100 -10.36 -7.35 -0.19
CA LYS A 100 -11.71 -7.65 -0.65
C LYS A 100 -12.27 -8.78 0.20
N LYS A 101 -13.33 -8.50 0.93
CA LYS A 101 -14.03 -9.56 1.66
C LYS A 101 -14.69 -10.48 0.66
N ARG A 102 -14.46 -11.78 0.82
CA ARG A 102 -15.16 -12.75 0.00
C ARG A 102 -16.60 -12.77 0.44
N LYS A 103 -17.45 -12.71 -0.44
CA LYS A 103 -18.87 -12.72 -0.17
C LYS A 103 -19.28 -14.07 0.34
N ASN A 104 -19.06 -13.89 0.84
CA ASN A 104 -19.23 -14.71 1.38
C ASN A 104 -18.86 -15.45 1.94
N HIS A 105 -18.23 -14.83 1.82
CA HIS A 105 -17.82 -15.08 2.56
C HIS A 105 -17.92 -15.34 3.17
N ILE A 106 -18.26 -15.47 2.88
CA ILE A 106 -18.56 -15.53 3.63
C ILE A 106 -18.84 -15.70 3.91
N LEU A 107 -18.98 -15.56 3.53
CA LEU A 107 -19.49 -15.59 4.18
C LEU A 107 -19.56 -16.02 4.31
N PHE A 108 -19.56 -16.05 3.87
CA PHE A 108 -20.04 -16.27 4.60
C PHE A 108 -20.01 -16.83 4.81
N LYS A 109 -19.76 -17.30 4.57
CA LYS A 109 -20.12 -17.68 5.33
C LYS A 109 -20.32 -17.92 5.67
N SER A 110 -20.24 -18.08 5.21
CA SER A 110 -20.81 -18.20 6.07
C SER A 110 -21.00 -18.39 6.30
N LYS A 111 -20.95 -18.33 6.02
CA LYS A 111 -21.58 -18.43 6.70
C LYS A 111 -21.56 -18.88 6.91
N LYS A 112 -21.34 -19.14 6.52
CA LYS A 112 -21.78 -19.41 7.16
C LYS A 112 -21.82 -19.71 7.49
N ARG A 113 -21.57 -19.89 7.21
CA ARG A 113 -22.11 -20.14 8.01
C ARG A 113 -22.48 -20.06 8.23
N THR A 114 -22.25 -20.51 7.49
CA THR A 114 -23.07 -20.43 8.25
C THR A 114 -23.38 -20.46 8.42
N THR A 115 -23.18 -20.78 7.87
CA THR A 115 -23.88 -20.72 8.60
C THR A 115 -24.15 -20.63 8.80
N VAL A 116 -24.01 -20.96 8.33
CA VAL A 116 -24.64 -20.73 9.08
C VAL A 116 -24.79 -20.51 9.26
N LEU A 117 -24.65 -20.54 9.16
CA LEU A 117 -25.17 -20.27 9.86
C LEU A 117 -25.26 -20.05 10.12
N LYS A 118 -25.30 -20.73 9.87
CA LYS A 118 -25.80 -20.53 10.58
C LYS A 118 -26.15 -20.19 10.86
#